data_42f350a12b95ca6b699ff3d9d8a4352f
#
_entry.id   42f350a12b95ca6b699ff3d9d8a4352f
#
_cell.length_a   1.000
_cell.length_b   1.000
_cell.length_c   1.000
_cell.angle_alpha   90.00
_cell.angle_beta   90.00
_cell.angle_gamma   90.00
#
_symmetry.space_group_name_H-M   'P 1'
#
loop_
_entity.id
_entity.type
_entity.pdbx_description
1 polymer ?
#
loop_
_entity_poly.entity_id
_entity_poly.type
_entity_poly.pdbx_seq_one_letter_code
_entity_poly.pdbx_strand_id
1 'polypeptide(L)'
;ANNSQNPNLQAVTVEVKKITERQRQITAKIQIPHPVEKVWQVLTDYQALSDFVPSLSSSKKLEHPSGGIRLEQIGSQRLLRLNFSARVVLDLQESFPNEISFQMVEGDFKDFCGSWCLDKCTLDDKTGTLLCYTVKVWPKLTMPIRIIEPRLSQDMQSNLLAIRQRVQELSIN
;
A
#
# COMPACT_ATOMS: atom_id res chain seq x y z
N ALA A 1 26.28 4.90 -13.40
CA ALA A 1 25.45 4.66 -12.22
C ALA A 1 25.27 3.16 -12.06
N ASN A 2 26.07 2.54 -11.23
CA ASN A 2 25.93 1.14 -10.92
C ASN A 2 24.67 0.97 -10.08
N ASN A 3 23.59 0.57 -10.72
CA ASN A 3 22.51 -0.10 -10.09
C ASN A 3 23.05 -1.46 -9.63
N SER A 4 23.77 -1.49 -8.53
CA SER A 4 24.03 -2.73 -7.85
C SER A 4 22.72 -3.16 -7.22
N GLN A 5 21.88 -3.76 -8.05
CA GLN A 5 20.77 -4.54 -7.54
C GLN A 5 21.42 -5.59 -6.65
N ASN A 6 21.22 -5.46 -5.35
CA ASN A 6 21.59 -6.50 -4.44
C ASN A 6 20.87 -7.77 -4.91
N PRO A 7 21.59 -8.79 -5.46
CA PRO A 7 20.94 -9.98 -6.04
C PRO A 7 20.15 -10.77 -4.99
N ASN A 8 20.30 -10.44 -3.70
CA ASN A 8 19.59 -11.08 -2.61
C ASN A 8 18.30 -10.36 -2.22
N LEU A 9 18.03 -9.15 -2.78
CA LEU A 9 16.76 -8.48 -2.55
C LEU A 9 15.69 -9.16 -3.38
N GLN A 10 14.71 -9.75 -2.69
CA GLN A 10 13.60 -10.42 -3.36
C GLN A 10 12.75 -9.41 -4.11
N ALA A 11 12.23 -9.85 -5.26
CA ALA A 11 11.13 -9.17 -5.93
C ALA A 11 9.89 -9.17 -5.03
N VAL A 12 8.89 -8.35 -5.37
CA VAL A 12 7.61 -8.36 -4.66
C VAL A 12 6.93 -9.70 -4.88
N THR A 13 6.48 -10.34 -3.79
CA THR A 13 5.63 -11.52 -3.89
C THR A 13 4.18 -11.09 -3.69
N VAL A 14 3.27 -11.64 -4.49
CA VAL A 14 1.84 -11.32 -4.42
C VAL A 14 1.06 -12.61 -4.33
N GLU A 15 0.16 -12.69 -3.35
CA GLU A 15 -0.79 -13.79 -3.20
C GLU A 15 -2.21 -13.26 -3.27
N VAL A 16 -3.07 -13.96 -4.02
CA VAL A 16 -4.48 -13.63 -4.13
C VAL A 16 -5.30 -14.76 -3.54
N LYS A 17 -6.19 -14.42 -2.61
CA LYS A 17 -7.11 -15.38 -2.01
C LYS A 17 -8.54 -14.97 -2.34
N LYS A 18 -9.29 -15.90 -2.95
CA LYS A 18 -10.73 -15.74 -3.21
C LYS A 18 -11.48 -16.01 -1.91
N ILE A 19 -12.18 -15.00 -1.39
CA ILE A 19 -13.00 -15.13 -0.17
C ILE A 19 -14.41 -15.56 -0.55
N THR A 20 -15.02 -14.82 -1.48
CA THR A 20 -16.32 -15.14 -2.10
C THR A 20 -16.21 -14.84 -3.58
N GLU A 21 -17.30 -15.00 -4.34
CA GLU A 21 -17.32 -14.69 -5.78
C GLU A 21 -16.84 -13.28 -6.08
N ARG A 22 -17.11 -12.32 -5.19
CA ARG A 22 -16.78 -10.90 -5.42
C ARG A 22 -15.84 -10.31 -4.38
N GLN A 23 -15.35 -11.10 -3.45
CA GLN A 23 -14.42 -10.65 -2.43
C GLN A 23 -13.06 -11.29 -2.61
N ARG A 24 -12.00 -10.49 -2.51
CA ARG A 24 -10.61 -10.93 -2.62
C ARG A 24 -9.78 -10.40 -1.47
N GLN A 25 -8.81 -11.19 -1.05
CA GLN A 25 -7.74 -10.74 -0.19
C GLN A 25 -6.44 -10.84 -0.97
N ILE A 26 -5.75 -9.72 -1.11
CA ILE A 26 -4.49 -9.66 -1.82
C ILE A 26 -3.41 -9.25 -0.83
N THR A 27 -2.33 -10.02 -0.78
CA THR A 27 -1.18 -9.74 0.10
C THR A 27 0.07 -9.60 -0.77
N ALA A 28 0.75 -8.48 -0.61
CA ALA A 28 2.02 -8.21 -1.27
C ALA A 28 3.11 -8.01 -0.23
N LYS A 29 4.30 -8.56 -0.48
CA LYS A 29 5.44 -8.50 0.45
C LYS A 29 6.70 -8.06 -0.28
N ILE A 30 7.50 -7.25 0.39
CA ILE A 30 8.79 -6.79 -0.10
C ILE A 30 9.79 -6.67 1.05
N GLN A 31 11.05 -6.97 0.76
CA GLN A 31 12.16 -6.70 1.68
C GLN A 31 12.74 -5.31 1.39
N ILE A 32 12.96 -4.54 2.45
CA ILE A 32 13.55 -3.20 2.37
C ILE A 32 14.80 -3.18 3.25
N PRO A 33 15.99 -2.85 2.70
CA PRO A 33 17.25 -2.89 3.45
C PRO A 33 17.45 -1.67 4.35
N HIS A 34 16.42 -1.32 5.12
CA HIS A 34 16.42 -0.18 6.04
C HIS A 34 15.58 -0.52 7.27
N PRO A 35 15.85 0.12 8.43
CA PRO A 35 15.11 -0.14 9.67
C PRO A 35 13.62 0.19 9.54
N VAL A 36 12.80 -0.48 10.36
CA VAL A 36 11.34 -0.30 10.37
C VAL A 36 10.93 1.15 10.61
N GLU A 37 11.70 1.91 11.42
CA GLU A 37 11.40 3.31 11.73
C GLU A 37 11.47 4.19 10.48
N LYS A 38 12.38 3.91 9.57
CA LYS A 38 12.50 4.64 8.30
C LYS A 38 11.36 4.31 7.34
N VAL A 39 10.98 3.05 7.27
CA VAL A 39 9.82 2.62 6.47
C VAL A 39 8.55 3.23 7.03
N TRP A 40 8.40 3.23 8.35
CA TRP A 40 7.29 3.86 9.04
C TRP A 40 7.14 5.34 8.68
N GLN A 41 8.23 6.09 8.70
CA GLN A 41 8.22 7.51 8.34
C GLN A 41 7.69 7.75 6.93
N VAL A 42 8.09 6.92 5.97
CA VAL A 42 7.61 7.02 4.59
C VAL A 42 6.12 6.71 4.50
N LEU A 43 5.66 5.64 5.16
CA LEU A 43 4.26 5.22 5.13
C LEU A 43 3.32 6.20 5.82
N THR A 44 3.76 6.86 6.89
CA THR A 44 2.91 7.76 7.68
C THR A 44 2.96 9.21 7.24
N ASP A 45 3.78 9.54 6.27
CA ASP A 45 3.74 10.83 5.60
C ASP A 45 2.63 10.81 4.54
N TYR A 46 1.40 10.77 5.01
CA TYR A 46 0.24 10.41 4.20
C TYR A 46 0.00 11.32 3.02
N GLN A 47 0.22 12.62 3.18
CA GLN A 47 -0.01 13.58 2.08
C GLN A 47 1.08 13.53 1.02
N ALA A 48 2.26 13.03 1.36
CA ALA A 48 3.35 12.84 0.41
C ALA A 48 3.20 11.56 -0.42
N LEU A 49 2.34 10.61 -0.02
CA LEU A 49 2.20 9.32 -0.70
C LEU A 49 1.86 9.48 -2.18
N SER A 50 1.00 10.43 -2.54
CA SER A 50 0.63 10.67 -3.93
C SER A 50 1.77 11.20 -4.80
N ASP A 51 2.87 11.67 -4.19
CA ASP A 51 4.04 12.17 -4.92
C ASP A 51 4.85 11.01 -5.54
N PHE A 52 4.83 9.84 -4.94
CA PHE A 52 5.67 8.72 -5.40
C PHE A 52 4.94 7.39 -5.53
N VAL A 53 3.76 7.20 -4.93
CA VAL A 53 2.99 5.95 -5.06
C VAL A 53 2.20 5.99 -6.37
N PRO A 54 2.53 5.10 -7.35
CA PRO A 54 1.98 5.23 -8.72
C PRO A 54 0.47 5.11 -8.81
N SER A 55 -0.17 4.33 -7.93
CA SER A 55 -1.61 4.13 -7.99
C SER A 55 -2.43 5.25 -7.38
N LEU A 56 -1.80 6.25 -6.73
CA LEU A 56 -2.49 7.35 -6.08
C LEU A 56 -2.34 8.64 -6.85
N SER A 57 -3.45 9.28 -7.19
CA SER A 57 -3.47 10.64 -7.72
C SER A 57 -3.61 11.69 -6.62
N SER A 58 -4.18 11.30 -5.47
CA SER A 58 -4.37 12.20 -4.32
C SER A 58 -4.37 11.42 -3.02
N SER A 59 -3.81 12.00 -1.98
CA SER A 59 -3.86 11.49 -0.60
C SER A 59 -3.93 12.68 0.35
N LYS A 60 -5.04 12.82 1.07
CA LYS A 60 -5.31 13.96 1.94
C LYS A 60 -5.78 13.52 3.31
N LYS A 61 -5.30 14.19 4.35
CA LYS A 61 -5.87 14.02 5.68
C LYS A 61 -7.18 14.78 5.78
N LEU A 62 -8.19 14.12 6.36
CA LEU A 62 -9.47 14.72 6.68
C LEU A 62 -9.63 14.81 8.19
N GLU A 63 -10.53 15.70 8.65
CA GLU A 63 -10.91 15.76 10.05
C GLU A 63 -11.65 14.47 10.45
N HIS A 64 -11.26 13.91 11.58
CA HIS A 64 -11.94 12.78 12.19
C HIS A 64 -12.74 13.26 13.41
N PRO A 65 -14.01 12.87 13.57
CA PRO A 65 -14.85 13.34 14.68
C PRO A 65 -14.28 13.07 16.07
N SER A 66 -13.49 12.00 16.21
CA SER A 66 -12.87 11.60 17.49
C SER A 66 -11.38 11.94 17.57
N GLY A 67 -10.84 12.74 16.64
CA GLY A 67 -9.42 13.10 16.61
C GLY A 67 -8.50 11.99 16.09
N GLY A 68 -9.05 10.91 15.51
CA GLY A 68 -8.28 9.85 14.88
C GLY A 68 -7.70 10.25 13.53
N ILE A 69 -7.16 9.27 12.80
CA ILE A 69 -6.57 9.49 11.49
C ILE A 69 -7.57 9.10 10.41
N ARG A 70 -7.91 10.02 9.56
CA ARG A 70 -8.79 9.80 8.40
C ARG A 70 -8.13 10.32 7.14
N LEU A 71 -8.10 9.50 6.10
CA LEU A 71 -7.50 9.84 4.80
C LEU A 71 -8.52 9.72 3.69
N GLU A 72 -8.49 10.67 2.74
CA GLU A 72 -9.12 10.50 1.45
C GLU A 72 -8.04 10.14 0.43
N GLN A 73 -8.18 9.01 -0.22
CA GLN A 73 -7.26 8.58 -1.27
C GLN A 73 -8.02 8.34 -2.56
N ILE A 74 -7.47 8.84 -3.66
CA ILE A 74 -8.06 8.71 -4.99
C ILE A 74 -7.09 7.97 -5.88
N GLY A 75 -7.57 6.89 -6.50
CA GLY A 75 -6.79 6.08 -7.41
C GLY A 75 -6.47 6.82 -8.71
N SER A 76 -5.27 6.57 -9.25
CA SER A 76 -4.84 7.16 -10.51
C SER A 76 -5.60 6.57 -11.69
N GLN A 77 -6.22 7.43 -12.52
CA GLN A 77 -6.93 7.02 -13.72
C GLN A 77 -6.00 6.54 -14.84
N ARG A 78 -4.70 6.88 -14.78
CA ARG A 78 -3.72 6.52 -15.83
C ARG A 78 -3.63 5.04 -16.10
N LEU A 79 -4.01 4.24 -15.13
CA LEU A 79 -3.82 2.81 -15.17
C LEU A 79 -5.11 2.07 -15.49
N LEU A 80 -6.25 2.74 -15.40
CA LEU A 80 -7.54 2.21 -15.79
C LEU A 80 -7.98 2.97 -17.02
N ARG A 81 -7.89 2.35 -18.19
CA ARG A 81 -8.56 2.86 -19.42
C ARG A 81 -10.09 2.81 -19.26
N LEU A 82 -10.53 2.78 -18.02
CA LEU A 82 -11.91 2.73 -17.61
C LEU A 82 -12.19 4.04 -16.89
N ASN A 83 -13.34 4.64 -17.17
CA ASN A 83 -13.79 5.89 -16.56
C ASN A 83 -14.13 5.72 -15.07
N PHE A 84 -13.31 4.99 -14.31
CA PHE A 84 -13.50 4.83 -12.88
C PHE A 84 -12.45 5.64 -12.14
N SER A 85 -12.88 6.55 -11.32
CA SER A 85 -12.04 6.99 -10.22
C SER A 85 -12.40 6.13 -9.01
N ALA A 86 -11.42 5.47 -8.43
CA ALA A 86 -11.62 4.75 -7.18
C ALA A 86 -11.26 5.70 -6.03
N ARG A 87 -12.27 6.19 -5.34
CA ARG A 87 -12.11 7.03 -4.15
C ARG A 87 -12.42 6.21 -2.91
N VAL A 88 -11.54 6.28 -1.92
CA VAL A 88 -11.77 5.68 -0.60
C VAL A 88 -11.46 6.70 0.49
N VAL A 89 -12.31 6.74 1.51
CA VAL A 89 -12.03 7.43 2.76
C VAL A 89 -11.78 6.36 3.80
N LEU A 90 -10.58 6.38 4.38
CA LEU A 90 -10.09 5.35 5.28
C LEU A 90 -9.87 5.91 6.67
N ASP A 91 -10.32 5.19 7.68
CA ASP A 91 -9.89 5.41 9.05
C ASP A 91 -8.71 4.49 9.34
N LEU A 92 -7.65 5.05 9.88
CA LEU A 92 -6.41 4.34 10.17
C LEU A 92 -6.17 4.23 11.66
N GLN A 93 -5.58 3.09 12.06
CA GLN A 93 -5.02 2.92 13.40
C GLN A 93 -3.53 2.59 13.27
N GLU A 94 -2.71 3.38 13.94
CA GLU A 94 -1.27 3.19 13.97
C GLU A 94 -0.86 2.48 15.25
N SER A 95 -0.09 1.40 15.09
CA SER A 95 0.58 0.70 16.20
C SER A 95 2.08 0.74 15.91
N PHE A 96 2.69 1.87 16.26
CA PHE A 96 4.11 2.14 16.00
C PHE A 96 5.01 1.11 16.69
N PRO A 97 6.03 0.58 16.02
CA PRO A 97 6.41 0.82 14.62
C PRO A 97 6.01 -0.34 13.68
N ASN A 98 5.08 -1.19 14.04
CA ASN A 98 4.87 -2.49 13.41
C ASN A 98 3.63 -2.62 12.54
N GLU A 99 2.58 -1.82 12.78
CA GLU A 99 1.32 -2.03 12.06
C GLU A 99 0.54 -0.74 11.85
N ILE A 100 -0.05 -0.62 10.65
CA ILE A 100 -1.05 0.38 10.34
C ILE A 100 -2.23 -0.37 9.74
N SER A 101 -3.38 -0.36 10.43
CA SER A 101 -4.61 -0.95 9.91
C SER A 101 -5.51 0.13 9.35
N PHE A 102 -6.33 -0.23 8.36
CA PHE A 102 -7.26 0.72 7.73
C PHE A 102 -8.59 0.07 7.43
N GLN A 103 -9.64 0.87 7.52
CA GLN A 103 -11.01 0.51 7.21
C GLN A 103 -11.69 1.64 6.44
N MET A 104 -12.28 1.31 5.30
CA MET A 104 -13.07 2.28 4.54
C MET A 104 -14.33 2.66 5.31
N VAL A 105 -14.59 3.95 5.41
CA VAL A 105 -15.81 4.51 6.01
C VAL A 105 -16.73 5.12 4.96
N GLU A 106 -16.19 5.46 3.78
CA GLU A 106 -16.91 6.01 2.65
C GLU A 106 -16.10 5.74 1.38
N GLY A 107 -16.74 5.50 0.26
CA GLY A 107 -16.01 5.34 -1.01
C GLY A 107 -16.71 4.49 -2.04
N ASP A 108 -15.96 4.17 -3.12
CA ASP A 108 -16.48 3.56 -4.34
C ASP A 108 -16.54 2.03 -4.30
N PHE A 109 -16.20 1.41 -3.17
CA PHE A 109 -16.30 -0.04 -2.97
C PHE A 109 -17.44 -0.35 -2.00
N LYS A 110 -17.86 -1.62 -1.93
CA LYS A 110 -18.73 -2.08 -0.85
C LYS A 110 -17.95 -2.20 0.45
N ASP A 111 -16.71 -2.69 0.38
CA ASP A 111 -15.79 -2.73 1.50
C ASP A 111 -14.34 -2.68 1.00
N PHE A 112 -13.51 -2.07 1.79
CA PHE A 112 -12.08 -1.94 1.52
C PHE A 112 -11.36 -1.79 2.86
N CYS A 113 -10.59 -2.79 3.25
CA CYS A 113 -9.86 -2.76 4.51
C CYS A 113 -8.56 -3.54 4.40
N GLY A 114 -7.72 -3.40 5.38
CA GLY A 114 -6.47 -4.14 5.40
C GLY A 114 -5.46 -3.59 6.38
N SER A 115 -4.20 -3.87 6.10
CA SER A 115 -3.11 -3.46 6.98
C SER A 115 -1.76 -3.42 6.27
N TRP A 116 -0.87 -2.62 6.85
CA TRP A 116 0.56 -2.61 6.60
C TRP A 116 1.24 -3.20 7.82
N CYS A 117 2.06 -4.21 7.64
CA CYS A 117 2.84 -4.82 8.71
C CYS A 117 4.32 -4.64 8.42
N LEU A 118 5.08 -4.20 9.42
CA LEU A 118 6.51 -3.94 9.31
C LEU A 118 7.23 -4.85 10.31
N ASP A 119 7.90 -5.88 9.80
CA ASP A 119 8.63 -6.82 10.64
C ASP A 119 10.13 -6.65 10.45
N LYS A 120 10.87 -6.67 11.53
CA LYS A 120 12.33 -6.68 11.46
C LYS A 120 12.80 -7.95 10.78
N CYS A 121 13.77 -7.81 9.89
CA CYS A 121 14.46 -8.96 9.30
C CYS A 121 15.95 -8.65 9.16
N THR A 122 16.74 -9.69 8.91
CA THR A 122 18.16 -9.52 8.67
C THR A 122 18.43 -9.77 7.19
N LEU A 123 19.03 -8.78 6.54
CA LEU A 123 19.43 -8.82 5.13
C LEU A 123 20.93 -8.57 5.05
N ASP A 124 21.70 -9.60 4.63
CA ASP A 124 23.18 -9.52 4.52
C ASP A 124 23.82 -8.97 5.81
N ASP A 125 23.47 -9.54 6.96
CA ASP A 125 23.91 -9.16 8.30
C ASP A 125 23.52 -7.75 8.76
N LYS A 126 22.63 -7.07 7.99
CA LYS A 126 22.11 -5.75 8.33
C LYS A 126 20.64 -5.82 8.70
N THR A 127 20.21 -4.88 9.53
CA THR A 127 18.80 -4.74 9.89
C THR A 127 18.01 -4.25 8.68
N GLY A 128 16.96 -4.99 8.33
CA GLY A 128 16.03 -4.63 7.29
C GLY A 128 14.59 -4.74 7.76
N THR A 129 13.68 -4.51 6.84
CA THR A 129 12.24 -4.60 7.06
C THR A 129 11.60 -5.53 6.05
N LEU A 130 10.77 -6.46 6.53
CA LEU A 130 9.81 -7.16 5.70
C LEU A 130 8.50 -6.36 5.76
N LEU A 131 8.15 -5.72 4.66
CA LEU A 131 6.92 -4.95 4.54
C LEU A 131 5.84 -5.82 3.89
N CYS A 132 4.73 -5.96 4.60
CA CYS A 132 3.58 -6.76 4.20
C CYS A 132 2.37 -5.85 4.04
N TYR A 133 1.76 -5.84 2.85
CA TYR A 133 0.57 -5.04 2.57
C TYR A 133 -0.57 -5.98 2.20
N THR A 134 -1.63 -5.97 3.01
CA THR A 134 -2.80 -6.82 2.79
C THR A 134 -4.02 -5.95 2.55
N VAL A 135 -4.76 -6.25 1.49
CA VAL A 135 -6.01 -5.56 1.14
C VAL A 135 -7.11 -6.60 1.00
N LYS A 136 -8.20 -6.38 1.71
CA LYS A 136 -9.48 -7.08 1.49
C LYS A 136 -10.37 -6.14 0.71
N VAL A 137 -10.80 -6.54 -0.47
CA VAL A 137 -11.61 -5.72 -1.36
C VAL A 137 -12.92 -6.40 -1.72
N TRP A 138 -14.00 -5.64 -1.65
CA TRP A 138 -15.32 -6.02 -2.12
C TRP A 138 -15.82 -4.94 -3.07
N PRO A 139 -15.63 -5.11 -4.39
CA PRO A 139 -16.08 -4.13 -5.38
C PRO A 139 -17.61 -4.05 -5.46
N LYS A 140 -18.11 -2.87 -5.83
CA LYS A 140 -19.51 -2.72 -6.20
C LYS A 140 -19.82 -3.51 -7.47
N LEU A 141 -21.07 -3.82 -7.70
CA LEU A 141 -21.53 -4.61 -8.87
C LEU A 141 -21.13 -3.96 -10.20
N THR A 142 -20.97 -2.65 -10.24
CA THR A 142 -20.52 -1.92 -11.43
C THR A 142 -19.04 -2.10 -11.74
N MET A 143 -18.27 -2.71 -10.82
CA MET A 143 -16.83 -2.92 -10.97
C MET A 143 -16.56 -4.42 -11.13
N PRO A 144 -16.25 -4.90 -12.35
CA PRO A 144 -16.01 -6.33 -12.56
C PRO A 144 -14.79 -6.83 -11.81
N ILE A 145 -14.95 -7.88 -11.01
CA ILE A 145 -13.85 -8.45 -10.22
C ILE A 145 -12.72 -8.96 -11.11
N ARG A 146 -13.03 -9.43 -12.33
CA ARG A 146 -12.03 -9.90 -13.29
C ARG A 146 -11.07 -8.79 -13.74
N ILE A 147 -11.50 -7.53 -13.65
CA ILE A 147 -10.69 -6.36 -13.98
C ILE A 147 -10.00 -5.83 -12.73
N ILE A 148 -10.72 -5.77 -11.62
CA ILE A 148 -10.22 -5.19 -10.36
C ILE A 148 -9.10 -6.05 -9.75
N GLU A 149 -9.25 -7.37 -9.72
CA GLU A 149 -8.28 -8.27 -9.10
C GLU A 149 -6.86 -8.14 -9.70
N PRO A 150 -6.66 -8.34 -11.02
CA PRO A 150 -5.31 -8.23 -11.59
C PRO A 150 -4.77 -6.81 -11.52
N ARG A 151 -5.64 -5.82 -11.62
CA ARG A 151 -5.26 -4.42 -11.54
C ARG A 151 -4.75 -4.06 -10.16
N LEU A 152 -5.49 -4.45 -9.12
CA LEU A 152 -5.11 -4.18 -7.74
C LEU A 152 -3.82 -4.92 -7.38
N SER A 153 -3.66 -6.17 -7.82
CA SER A 153 -2.43 -6.95 -7.62
C SER A 153 -1.23 -6.25 -8.23
N GLN A 154 -1.36 -5.75 -9.45
CA GLN A 154 -0.30 -5.02 -10.14
C GLN A 154 0.03 -3.70 -9.46
N ASP A 155 -0.99 -2.95 -9.03
CA ASP A 155 -0.81 -1.70 -8.32
C ASP A 155 -0.09 -1.90 -6.98
N MET A 156 -0.46 -2.92 -6.23
CA MET A 156 0.19 -3.24 -4.96
C MET A 156 1.67 -3.57 -5.17
N GLN A 157 2.00 -4.31 -6.23
CA GLN A 157 3.38 -4.60 -6.59
C GLN A 157 4.17 -3.33 -6.90
N SER A 158 3.63 -2.47 -7.76
CA SER A 158 4.27 -1.21 -8.14
C SER A 158 4.42 -0.26 -6.96
N ASN A 159 3.42 -0.22 -6.08
CA ASN A 159 3.43 0.63 -4.90
C ASN A 159 4.54 0.22 -3.92
N LEU A 160 4.72 -1.09 -3.69
CA LEU A 160 5.78 -1.57 -2.78
C LEU A 160 7.17 -1.26 -3.33
N LEU A 161 7.37 -1.41 -4.63
CA LEU A 161 8.64 -1.03 -5.28
C LEU A 161 8.91 0.46 -5.12
N ALA A 162 7.90 1.30 -5.30
CA ALA A 162 8.03 2.75 -5.13
C ALA A 162 8.32 3.14 -3.68
N ILE A 163 7.70 2.47 -2.72
CA ILE A 163 7.95 2.70 -1.29
C ILE A 163 9.40 2.34 -0.94
N ARG A 164 9.89 1.19 -1.40
CA ARG A 164 11.29 0.79 -1.18
C ARG A 164 12.27 1.82 -1.77
N GLN A 165 11.99 2.27 -2.98
CA GLN A 165 12.81 3.29 -3.64
C GLN A 165 12.81 4.60 -2.84
N ARG A 166 11.66 5.01 -2.34
CA ARG A 166 11.53 6.24 -1.56
C ARG A 166 12.31 6.17 -0.25
N VAL A 167 12.24 5.03 0.44
CA VAL A 167 13.01 4.80 1.68
C VAL A 167 14.50 4.91 1.39
N GLN A 168 14.97 4.33 0.29
CA GLN A 168 16.37 4.40 -0.13
C GLN A 168 16.81 5.82 -0.43
N GLU A 169 16.01 6.59 -1.16
CA GLU A 169 16.30 8.00 -1.48
C GLU A 169 16.46 8.86 -0.24
N LEU A 170 15.55 8.69 0.73
CA LEU A 170 15.59 9.47 1.98
C LEU A 170 16.71 9.03 2.92
N SER A 171 17.31 7.87 2.70
CA SER A 171 18.37 7.31 3.56
C SER A 171 19.78 7.65 3.08
N ILE A 172 19.93 8.27 1.91
CA ILE A 172 21.22 8.65 1.33
C ILE A 172 21.79 9.92 1.98
N ASN A 173 20.97 10.71 2.64
CA ASN A 173 21.38 11.97 3.29
C ASN A 173 21.72 11.76 4.77
#